data_5a8d49c03adbc36959a846de75124702
#
_entry.id   5a8d49c03adbc36959a846de75124702
#
_cell.length_a   1.000
_cell.length_b   1.000
_cell.length_c   1.000
_cell.angle_alpha   90.00
_cell.angle_beta   90.00
_cell.angle_gamma   90.00
#
_symmetry.space_group_name_H-M   'P 1'
#
loop_
_entity.id
_entity.type
_entity.pdbx_description
1 polymer ?
#
loop_
_entity_poly.entity_id
_entity_poly.type
_entity_poly.pdbx_seq_one_letter_code
_entity_poly.pdbx_strand_id
1 'polypeptide(L)'
;MDACDELGLFVIVNTPGWQFWNDAPEFAQRVYSDIRNLVRRDRNHPCVWLWEPILNETWYPADFAKNTLDIVNQEYPYPYCYSGCDSEARGHEVYPVLFTHPANADKDWAIKSLDPKITYFTREWGDNVDDWNSHNSPSRVARNWGEQAMLIQAQHYACLLYTSPSPRD
;
A
#
# COMPACT_ATOMS: atom_id res chain seq x y z
N MET A 1 -8.20 3.05 16.27
CA MET A 1 -8.56 1.64 16.05
C MET A 1 -9.96 1.32 16.53
N ASP A 2 -10.37 1.69 17.74
CA ASP A 2 -11.68 1.33 18.32
C ASP A 2 -12.88 1.64 17.39
N ALA A 3 -12.91 2.82 16.79
CA ALA A 3 -13.98 3.17 15.85
C ALA A 3 -13.99 2.29 14.59
N CYS A 4 -12.84 1.82 14.14
CA CYS A 4 -12.75 0.89 13.01
C CYS A 4 -13.24 -0.50 13.42
N ASP A 5 -12.92 -0.94 14.63
CA ASP A 5 -13.43 -2.20 15.19
C ASP A 5 -14.95 -2.18 15.29
N GLU A 6 -15.52 -1.09 15.81
CA GLU A 6 -16.97 -0.91 15.96
C GLU A 6 -17.71 -0.83 14.62
N LEU A 7 -17.10 -0.20 13.62
CA LEU A 7 -17.72 0.01 12.31
C LEU A 7 -17.43 -1.11 11.30
N GLY A 8 -16.57 -2.08 11.66
CA GLY A 8 -16.18 -3.14 10.74
C GLY A 8 -15.30 -2.68 9.58
N LEU A 9 -14.49 -1.64 9.79
CA LEU A 9 -13.57 -1.12 8.79
C LEU A 9 -12.22 -1.83 8.87
N PHE A 10 -11.74 -2.36 7.76
CA PHE A 10 -10.39 -2.93 7.70
C PHE A 10 -9.31 -1.84 7.63
N VAL A 11 -8.23 -2.07 8.34
CA VAL A 11 -7.10 -1.14 8.44
C VAL A 11 -5.82 -1.84 8.01
N ILE A 12 -5.07 -1.20 7.14
CA ILE A 12 -3.67 -1.52 6.85
C ILE A 12 -2.82 -0.61 7.73
N VAL A 13 -1.97 -1.21 8.56
CA VAL A 13 -1.14 -0.46 9.51
C VAL A 13 0.26 -0.32 8.95
N ASN A 14 0.64 0.90 8.60
CA ASN A 14 1.89 1.23 7.94
C ASN A 14 2.93 1.77 8.93
N THR A 15 4.19 1.47 8.69
CA THR A 15 5.31 2.10 9.39
C THR A 15 5.35 3.58 9.07
N PRO A 16 5.51 4.47 10.06
CA PRO A 16 5.68 5.90 9.82
C PRO A 16 6.94 6.18 9.01
N GLY A 17 6.82 6.91 7.93
CA GLY A 17 7.90 7.30 7.04
C GLY A 17 7.58 7.04 5.57
N TRP A 18 8.07 7.94 4.70
CA TRP A 18 7.79 7.90 3.29
C TRP A 18 8.84 8.70 2.54
N GLN A 19 9.37 8.12 1.45
CA GLN A 19 10.38 8.74 0.58
C GLN A 19 11.63 9.27 1.31
N PHE A 20 11.94 8.75 2.49
CA PHE A 20 13.07 9.19 3.28
C PHE A 20 13.84 8.01 3.87
N TRP A 21 15.14 8.02 3.63
CA TRP A 21 16.10 7.13 4.24
C TRP A 21 17.31 7.91 4.78
N ASN A 22 17.85 7.45 5.89
CA ASN A 22 19.09 7.97 6.45
C ASN A 22 20.03 6.79 6.76
N ASP A 23 21.26 6.88 6.26
CA ASP A 23 22.26 5.81 6.42
C ASP A 23 22.87 5.73 7.83
N ALA A 24 22.50 6.63 8.73
CA ALA A 24 22.92 6.51 10.13
C ALA A 24 22.36 5.21 10.74
N PRO A 25 23.22 4.37 11.38
CA PRO A 25 22.80 3.08 11.95
C PRO A 25 21.62 3.18 12.92
N GLU A 26 21.54 4.28 13.64
CA GLU A 26 20.48 4.56 14.60
C GLU A 26 19.12 4.75 13.91
N PHE A 27 19.09 5.19 12.66
CA PHE A 27 17.85 5.40 11.94
C PHE A 27 17.10 4.06 11.73
N ALA A 28 17.78 3.07 11.15
CA ALA A 28 17.20 1.74 10.96
C ALA A 28 16.75 1.12 12.30
N GLN A 29 17.56 1.27 13.37
CA GLN A 29 17.21 0.73 14.67
C GLN A 29 15.97 1.38 15.28
N ARG A 30 15.77 2.68 15.08
CA ARG A 30 14.55 3.38 15.49
C ARG A 30 13.34 2.89 14.72
N VAL A 31 13.46 2.75 13.40
CA VAL A 31 12.38 2.20 12.56
C VAL A 31 12.00 0.79 13.01
N TYR A 32 12.98 -0.08 13.29
CA TYR A 32 12.72 -1.43 13.81
C TYR A 32 12.01 -1.40 15.18
N SER A 33 12.36 -0.45 16.04
CA SER A 33 11.67 -0.26 17.32
C SER A 33 10.24 0.21 17.12
N ASP A 34 10.02 1.14 16.18
CA ASP A 34 8.69 1.66 15.86
C ASP A 34 7.78 0.57 15.31
N ILE A 35 8.30 -0.29 14.42
CA ILE A 35 7.56 -1.45 13.90
C ILE A 35 7.10 -2.37 15.04
N ARG A 36 8.01 -2.73 15.97
CA ARG A 36 7.65 -3.56 17.13
C ARG A 36 6.56 -2.92 17.99
N ASN A 37 6.72 -1.66 18.29
CA ASN A 37 5.77 -0.92 19.13
C ASN A 37 4.40 -0.81 18.46
N LEU A 38 4.39 -0.57 17.16
CA LEU A 38 3.19 -0.47 16.35
C LEU A 38 2.42 -1.80 16.34
N VAL A 39 3.10 -2.90 16.07
CA VAL A 39 2.47 -4.23 16.11
C VAL A 39 1.96 -4.56 17.51
N ARG A 40 2.74 -4.34 18.55
CA ARG A 40 2.33 -4.60 19.95
C ARG A 40 1.15 -3.76 20.38
N ARG A 41 1.05 -2.52 19.92
CA ARG A 41 -0.06 -1.62 20.21
C ARG A 41 -1.36 -2.11 19.58
N ASP A 42 -1.29 -2.51 18.31
CA ASP A 42 -2.49 -2.68 17.49
C ASP A 42 -2.89 -4.14 17.20
N ARG A 43 -2.06 -5.14 17.54
CA ARG A 43 -2.30 -6.54 17.20
C ARG A 43 -3.55 -7.18 17.81
N ASN A 44 -4.16 -6.54 18.79
CA ASN A 44 -5.40 -7.01 19.40
C ASN A 44 -6.65 -6.34 18.81
N HIS A 45 -6.49 -5.44 17.83
CA HIS A 45 -7.61 -4.83 17.14
C HIS A 45 -8.07 -5.71 15.97
N PRO A 46 -9.31 -6.21 15.98
CA PRO A 46 -9.83 -7.06 14.90
C PRO A 46 -9.94 -6.34 13.55
N CYS A 47 -9.94 -5.01 13.53
CA CYS A 47 -9.91 -4.23 12.30
C CYS A 47 -8.58 -4.29 11.56
N VAL A 48 -7.48 -4.67 12.22
CA VAL A 48 -6.17 -4.76 11.54
C VAL A 48 -6.18 -5.96 10.61
N TRP A 49 -6.20 -5.66 9.32
CA TRP A 49 -6.19 -6.66 8.27
C TRP A 49 -4.78 -7.01 7.82
N LEU A 50 -3.90 -6.00 7.73
CA LEU A 50 -2.58 -6.16 7.13
C LEU A 50 -1.58 -5.21 7.78
N TRP A 51 -0.35 -5.67 7.91
CA TRP A 51 0.79 -4.87 8.35
C TRP A 51 1.67 -4.53 7.16
N GLU A 52 2.09 -3.29 7.06
CA GLU A 52 3.07 -2.82 6.07
C GLU A 52 4.31 -2.30 6.82
N PRO A 53 5.26 -3.19 7.17
CA PRO A 53 6.36 -2.85 8.08
C PRO A 53 7.55 -2.21 7.40
N ILE A 54 7.46 -1.90 6.12
CA ILE A 54 8.50 -1.21 5.36
C ILE A 54 8.15 0.27 5.15
N LEU A 55 9.09 1.02 4.61
CA LEU A 55 8.90 2.43 4.26
C LEU A 55 8.47 2.54 2.80
N ASN A 56 7.28 3.08 2.56
CA ASN A 56 6.74 3.23 1.21
C ASN A 56 7.63 4.12 0.34
N GLU A 57 7.77 3.79 -0.93
CA GLU A 57 8.52 4.56 -1.95
C GLU A 57 9.90 5.03 -1.48
N THR A 58 10.61 4.20 -0.73
CA THR A 58 11.86 4.57 -0.07
C THR A 58 13.01 3.67 -0.53
N TRP A 59 14.14 4.28 -0.86
CA TRP A 59 15.37 3.56 -1.24
C TRP A 59 16.18 3.17 0.00
N TYR A 60 15.77 2.13 0.69
CA TYR A 60 16.46 1.55 1.83
C TYR A 60 17.46 0.44 1.38
N PRO A 61 18.42 0.04 2.23
CA PRO A 61 19.28 -1.13 1.97
C PRO A 61 18.47 -2.42 1.79
N ALA A 62 18.96 -3.33 0.94
CA ALA A 62 18.22 -4.55 0.57
C ALA A 62 17.88 -5.47 1.76
N ASP A 63 18.70 -5.48 2.79
CA ASP A 63 18.49 -6.24 4.02
C ASP A 63 17.42 -5.65 4.94
N PHE A 64 17.07 -4.39 4.75
CA PHE A 64 16.05 -3.73 5.56
C PHE A 64 14.70 -4.44 5.44
N ALA A 65 14.24 -4.75 4.23
CA ALA A 65 12.98 -5.44 4.00
C ALA A 65 12.92 -6.81 4.71
N LYS A 66 14.02 -7.58 4.63
CA LYS A 66 14.11 -8.86 5.35
C LYS A 66 14.06 -8.67 6.86
N ASN A 67 14.80 -7.72 7.39
CA ASN A 67 14.84 -7.45 8.82
C ASN A 67 13.47 -7.02 9.36
N THR A 68 12.74 -6.19 8.61
CA THR A 68 11.38 -5.77 8.99
C THR A 68 10.41 -6.93 8.97
N LEU A 69 10.49 -7.83 7.98
CA LEU A 69 9.69 -9.05 7.94
C LEU A 69 9.99 -9.97 9.14
N ASP A 70 11.26 -10.17 9.47
CA ASP A 70 11.67 -10.98 10.63
C ASP A 70 11.10 -10.40 11.94
N ILE A 71 11.09 -9.07 12.07
CA ILE A 71 10.54 -8.38 13.24
C ILE A 71 9.02 -8.62 13.37
N VAL A 72 8.25 -8.43 12.31
CA VAL A 72 6.80 -8.60 12.39
C VAL A 72 6.43 -10.07 12.58
N ASN A 73 7.18 -11.01 12.03
CA ASN A 73 7.00 -12.44 12.29
C ASN A 73 7.24 -12.81 13.76
N GLN A 74 8.14 -12.11 14.45
CA GLN A 74 8.37 -12.31 15.88
C GLN A 74 7.21 -11.76 16.73
N GLU A 75 6.63 -10.64 16.33
CA GLU A 75 5.59 -9.96 17.11
C GLU A 75 4.16 -10.45 16.78
N TYR A 76 3.94 -10.95 15.56
CA TYR A 76 2.65 -11.43 15.07
C TYR A 76 2.85 -12.57 14.06
N PRO A 77 3.06 -13.82 14.51
CA PRO A 77 3.53 -14.94 13.69
C PRO A 77 2.43 -15.58 12.83
N TYR A 78 1.75 -14.80 12.01
CA TYR A 78 0.71 -15.30 11.10
C TYR A 78 1.10 -15.04 9.65
N PRO A 79 1.12 -16.06 8.79
CA PRO A 79 1.49 -15.90 7.39
C PRO A 79 0.44 -15.05 6.65
N TYR A 80 0.90 -14.37 5.60
CA TYR A 80 0.07 -13.55 4.72
C TYR A 80 -0.56 -12.30 5.36
N CYS A 81 -0.09 -11.89 6.54
CA CYS A 81 -0.53 -10.66 7.20
C CYS A 81 0.42 -9.48 7.00
N TYR A 82 1.41 -9.59 6.14
CA TYR A 82 2.44 -8.58 5.94
C TYR A 82 2.57 -8.22 4.47
N SER A 83 2.57 -6.92 4.18
CA SER A 83 2.77 -6.39 2.84
C SER A 83 4.15 -5.78 2.68
N GLY A 84 4.78 -6.09 1.57
CA GLY A 84 6.03 -5.50 1.13
C GLY A 84 5.86 -4.18 0.37
N CYS A 85 4.77 -3.48 0.58
CA CYS A 85 4.44 -2.26 -0.15
C CYS A 85 4.15 -2.55 -1.64
N ASP A 86 4.64 -1.73 -2.55
CA ASP A 86 4.40 -1.95 -3.98
C ASP A 86 5.33 -3.01 -4.57
N SER A 87 4.94 -3.56 -5.70
CA SER A 87 5.68 -4.61 -6.39
C SER A 87 7.01 -4.15 -7.00
N GLU A 88 7.31 -2.87 -6.94
CA GLU A 88 8.58 -2.28 -7.40
C GLU A 88 9.49 -1.87 -6.24
N ALA A 89 9.00 -1.97 -5.00
CA ALA A 89 9.77 -1.64 -3.81
C ALA A 89 11.02 -2.54 -3.69
N ARG A 90 12.12 -1.94 -3.28
CA ARG A 90 13.37 -2.69 -3.09
C ARG A 90 13.22 -3.71 -1.97
N GLY A 91 13.57 -4.96 -2.24
CA GLY A 91 13.44 -6.05 -1.27
C GLY A 91 12.00 -6.56 -1.08
N HIS A 92 11.07 -6.16 -1.94
CA HIS A 92 9.68 -6.62 -1.90
C HIS A 92 9.55 -8.14 -2.03
N GLU A 93 10.47 -8.79 -2.70
CA GLU A 93 10.46 -10.23 -3.01
C GLU A 93 10.44 -11.14 -1.79
N VAL A 94 10.75 -10.63 -0.60
CA VAL A 94 10.65 -11.42 0.64
C VAL A 94 9.23 -11.44 1.22
N TYR A 95 8.33 -10.59 0.73
CA TYR A 95 6.97 -10.46 1.26
C TYR A 95 5.95 -11.30 0.48
N PRO A 96 5.02 -11.97 1.17
CA PRO A 96 4.00 -12.80 0.53
C PRO A 96 2.82 -12.00 -0.05
N VAL A 97 2.69 -10.74 0.34
CA VAL A 97 1.62 -9.85 -0.09
C VAL A 97 2.21 -8.53 -0.58
N LEU A 98 1.80 -8.11 -1.75
CA LEU A 98 2.22 -6.84 -2.34
C LEU A 98 1.00 -6.06 -2.80
N PHE A 99 1.10 -4.74 -2.81
CA PHE A 99 0.10 -3.96 -3.52
C PHE A 99 0.56 -3.64 -4.95
N THR A 100 -0.40 -3.49 -5.81
CA THR A 100 -0.20 -2.99 -7.16
C THR A 100 -1.12 -1.80 -7.38
N HIS A 101 -0.65 -0.83 -8.16
CA HIS A 101 -1.51 0.23 -8.63
C HIS A 101 -2.59 -0.36 -9.54
N PRO A 102 -3.80 0.21 -9.56
CA PRO A 102 -4.77 -0.18 -10.56
C PRO A 102 -4.10 0.01 -11.91
N ALA A 103 -3.96 -1.08 -12.62
CA ALA A 103 -3.40 -1.02 -13.96
C ALA A 103 -4.11 0.10 -14.70
N ASN A 104 -3.36 1.03 -15.25
CA ASN A 104 -3.89 1.82 -16.35
C ASN A 104 -4.54 0.81 -17.27
N ALA A 105 -5.83 0.95 -17.53
CA ALA A 105 -6.62 -0.04 -18.27
C ALA A 105 -5.96 -0.50 -19.59
N ASP A 106 -5.03 0.27 -20.10
CA ASP A 106 -4.27 0.01 -21.31
C ASP A 106 -2.98 -0.81 -21.12
N LYS A 107 -2.65 -1.21 -19.88
CA LYS A 107 -1.36 -1.87 -19.62
C LYS A 107 -1.55 -3.31 -19.16
N ASP A 108 -1.86 -4.17 -20.10
CA ASP A 108 -1.78 -5.64 -19.95
C ASP A 108 -0.49 -6.15 -19.28
N TRP A 109 0.57 -5.35 -19.26
CA TRP A 109 1.84 -5.75 -18.68
C TRP A 109 1.77 -5.94 -17.16
N ALA A 110 0.97 -5.13 -16.48
CA ALA A 110 0.84 -5.21 -15.02
C ALA A 110 0.29 -6.58 -14.60
N ILE A 111 -0.72 -7.08 -15.30
CA ILE A 111 -1.32 -8.40 -15.03
C ILE A 111 -0.38 -9.52 -15.47
N LYS A 112 0.30 -9.37 -16.60
CA LYS A 112 1.22 -10.39 -17.14
C LYS A 112 2.52 -10.54 -16.34
N SER A 113 2.91 -9.53 -15.58
CA SER A 113 4.12 -9.54 -14.75
C SER A 113 3.89 -10.01 -13.32
N LEU A 114 2.64 -10.28 -12.92
CA LEU A 114 2.35 -10.73 -11.56
C LEU A 114 2.85 -12.17 -11.34
N ASP A 115 3.56 -12.37 -10.24
CA ASP A 115 3.94 -13.71 -9.80
C ASP A 115 2.72 -14.42 -9.19
N PRO A 116 2.28 -15.58 -9.74
CA PRO A 116 1.11 -16.30 -9.22
C PRO A 116 1.30 -16.85 -7.80
N LYS A 117 2.49 -16.80 -7.26
CA LYS A 117 2.79 -17.22 -5.88
C LYS A 117 2.60 -16.09 -4.86
N ILE A 118 2.43 -14.87 -5.31
CA ILE A 118 2.29 -13.69 -4.47
C ILE A 118 0.82 -13.26 -4.46
N THR A 119 0.33 -12.88 -3.29
CA THR A 119 -0.99 -12.27 -3.17
C THR A 119 -0.88 -10.79 -3.47
N TYR A 120 -1.66 -10.31 -4.42
CA TYR A 120 -1.73 -8.90 -4.76
C TYR A 120 -3.05 -8.30 -4.33
N PHE A 121 -2.99 -7.06 -3.89
CA PHE A 121 -4.18 -6.24 -3.71
C PHE A 121 -3.94 -4.86 -4.32
N THR A 122 -5.02 -4.18 -4.68
CA THR A 122 -4.95 -2.83 -5.24
C THR A 122 -5.29 -1.83 -4.16
N ARG A 123 -4.41 -0.87 -3.94
CA ARG A 123 -4.67 0.34 -3.18
C ARG A 123 -4.49 1.55 -4.09
N GLU A 124 -4.82 2.73 -3.60
CA GLU A 124 -4.78 3.97 -4.39
C GLU A 124 -5.61 3.86 -5.68
N TRP A 125 -6.77 3.25 -5.52
CA TRP A 125 -7.69 3.03 -6.63
C TRP A 125 -8.11 4.35 -7.28
N GLY A 126 -7.86 4.44 -8.58
CA GLY A 126 -8.17 5.64 -9.35
C GLY A 126 -7.07 6.72 -9.33
N ASP A 127 -5.96 6.49 -8.64
CA ASP A 127 -4.79 7.37 -8.72
C ASP A 127 -3.97 7.11 -9.99
N ASN A 128 -4.64 7.24 -11.12
CA ASN A 128 -4.01 7.17 -12.42
C ASN A 128 -3.65 8.58 -12.87
N VAL A 129 -2.39 8.95 -12.74
CA VAL A 129 -1.89 10.28 -13.07
C VAL A 129 -0.92 10.17 -14.24
N ASP A 130 -1.31 10.70 -15.39
CA ASP A 130 -0.46 10.72 -16.57
C ASP A 130 0.78 11.61 -16.38
N ASP A 131 0.64 12.64 -15.55
CA ASP A 131 1.71 13.56 -15.19
C ASP A 131 1.60 13.94 -13.70
N TRP A 132 2.53 13.48 -12.89
CA TRP A 132 2.61 13.77 -11.47
C TRP A 132 2.78 15.26 -11.13
N ASN A 133 3.24 16.06 -12.08
CA ASN A 133 3.33 17.52 -11.97
C ASN A 133 2.01 18.21 -12.33
N SER A 134 1.08 17.51 -12.96
CA SER A 134 -0.23 18.06 -13.31
C SER A 134 -1.17 18.05 -12.11
N HIS A 135 -1.71 19.22 -11.80
CA HIS A 135 -2.77 19.35 -10.80
C HIS A 135 -4.18 19.14 -11.39
N ASN A 136 -4.28 18.85 -12.68
CA ASN A 136 -5.52 18.82 -13.45
C ASN A 136 -5.89 17.42 -13.94
N SER A 137 -5.36 16.36 -13.34
CA SER A 137 -5.78 15.01 -13.73
C SER A 137 -7.18 14.68 -13.20
N PRO A 138 -7.95 13.81 -13.87
CA PRO A 138 -9.28 13.41 -13.41
C PRO A 138 -9.32 12.85 -11.98
N SER A 139 -8.23 12.23 -11.53
CA SER A 139 -8.12 11.66 -10.18
C SER A 139 -7.80 12.71 -9.10
N ARG A 140 -7.38 13.92 -9.47
CA ARG A 140 -6.92 14.98 -8.56
C ARG A 140 -7.75 16.26 -8.63
N VAL A 141 -9.04 16.12 -8.74
CA VAL A 141 -9.97 17.23 -8.84
C VAL A 141 -10.25 17.81 -7.46
N ALA A 142 -10.09 19.11 -7.31
CA ALA A 142 -10.49 19.81 -6.09
C ALA A 142 -11.96 20.22 -6.14
N ARG A 143 -12.65 20.07 -5.02
CA ARG A 143 -14.08 20.40 -4.90
C ARG A 143 -14.41 21.85 -5.30
N ASN A 144 -13.51 22.77 -5.03
CA ASN A 144 -13.70 24.19 -5.38
C ASN A 144 -13.56 24.49 -6.88
N TRP A 145 -13.23 23.50 -7.71
CA TRP A 145 -13.23 23.64 -9.17
C TRP A 145 -14.62 23.49 -9.79
N GLY A 146 -15.63 23.18 -8.97
CA GLY A 146 -17.03 23.17 -9.36
C GLY A 146 -17.56 21.79 -9.73
N GLU A 147 -18.87 21.74 -9.96
CA GLU A 147 -19.61 20.50 -10.19
C GLU A 147 -19.14 19.72 -11.42
N GLN A 148 -18.82 20.41 -12.50
CA GLN A 148 -18.34 19.73 -13.73
C GLN A 148 -17.04 18.97 -13.50
N ALA A 149 -16.12 19.54 -12.73
CA ALA A 149 -14.88 18.87 -12.38
C ALA A 149 -15.13 17.64 -11.51
N MET A 150 -16.05 17.73 -10.56
CA MET A 150 -16.44 16.57 -9.72
C MET A 150 -17.14 15.49 -10.52
N LEU A 151 -17.95 15.84 -11.52
CA LEU A 151 -18.58 14.87 -12.43
C LEU A 151 -17.54 14.13 -13.29
N ILE A 152 -16.53 14.83 -13.81
CA ILE A 152 -15.44 14.21 -14.56
C ILE A 152 -14.69 13.20 -13.68
N GLN A 153 -14.40 13.55 -12.43
CA GLN A 153 -13.79 12.62 -11.48
C GLN A 153 -14.67 11.40 -11.23
N ALA A 154 -15.95 11.60 -10.99
CA ALA A 154 -16.89 10.50 -10.78
C ALA A 154 -16.98 9.56 -11.98
N GLN A 155 -16.99 10.11 -13.21
CA GLN A 155 -16.97 9.33 -14.45
C GLN A 155 -15.66 8.55 -14.60
N HIS A 156 -14.53 9.14 -14.23
CA HIS A 156 -13.23 8.45 -14.24
C HIS A 156 -13.24 7.23 -13.33
N TYR A 157 -13.71 7.37 -12.09
CA TYR A 157 -13.80 6.24 -11.16
C TYR A 157 -14.81 5.17 -11.62
N ALA A 158 -15.94 5.59 -12.17
CA ALA A 158 -16.91 4.66 -12.72
C ALA A 158 -16.31 3.87 -13.89
N CYS A 159 -15.57 4.52 -14.78
CA CYS A 159 -14.88 3.86 -15.88
C CYS A 159 -13.90 2.80 -15.37
N LEU A 160 -13.05 3.15 -14.40
CA LEU A 160 -12.10 2.19 -13.79
C LEU A 160 -12.81 0.99 -13.17
N LEU A 161 -13.93 1.22 -12.49
CA LEU A 161 -14.70 0.15 -11.86
C LEU A 161 -15.29 -0.84 -12.89
N TYR A 162 -15.78 -0.32 -14.02
CA TYR A 162 -16.40 -1.14 -15.06
C TYR A 162 -15.41 -1.80 -16.02
N THR A 163 -14.20 -1.25 -16.15
CA THR A 163 -13.16 -1.78 -17.05
C THR A 163 -12.16 -2.69 -16.36
N SER A 164 -12.12 -2.69 -15.02
CA SER A 164 -11.26 -3.60 -14.29
C SER A 164 -11.86 -4.99 -14.22
N PRO A 165 -11.04 -6.05 -14.42
CA PRO A 165 -11.52 -7.42 -14.27
C PRO A 165 -12.07 -7.64 -12.86
N SER A 166 -13.27 -8.15 -12.78
CA SER A 166 -13.87 -8.57 -11.51
C SER A 166 -13.32 -9.93 -11.11
N PRO A 167 -13.06 -10.18 -9.82
CA PRO A 167 -12.72 -11.53 -9.35
C PRO A 167 -13.83 -12.57 -9.58
N ARG A 168 -14.96 -12.14 -10.11
CA ARG A 168 -16.12 -12.99 -10.41
C ARG A 168 -16.25 -13.36 -11.90
N ASP A 169 -15.41 -12.78 -12.74
CA ASP A 169 -15.34 -13.04 -14.17
C ASP A 169 -14.19 -14.00 -14.50
#